data_e539a949dc484e672fa4298cda13c0b0
#
_entry.id   e539a949dc484e672fa4298cda13c0b0
#
_cell.length_a   1.000
_cell.length_b   1.000
_cell.length_c   1.000
_cell.angle_alpha   90.00
_cell.angle_beta   90.00
_cell.angle_gamma   90.00
#
_symmetry.space_group_name_H-M   'P 1'
#
loop_
_entity.id
_entity.type
_entity.pdbx_description
1 polymer ?
#
loop_
_entity_poly.entity_id
_entity_poly.type
_entity_poly.pdbx_seq_one_letter_code
_entity_poly.pdbx_strand_id
1 'polypeptide(L)'
;PDGAPMEGFFGLLSDGTTAVVEMAAAAGLPLLEGRLDVEGATTYGVGELLLAAAEAGARKIILGLGGSATNDGGCGCAAALGVRFLDEAGKAFIPVGCTLERIAHIDKTGLAPALAGVEIVTMCDIDNPLCGPNGAAAVFGPQKGADGPAVERLDRGLHHLAEGVRADLDVEI
;
A
#
# COMPACT_ATOMS: atom_id res chain seq x y z
N PRO A 1 -6.81 8.01 3.36
CA PRO A 1 -6.54 7.59 1.99
C PRO A 1 -6.32 8.75 1.01
N ASP A 2 -6.95 9.91 1.24
CA ASP A 2 -6.81 11.13 0.42
C ASP A 2 -5.62 12.03 0.79
N GLY A 3 -4.75 11.56 1.69
CA GLY A 3 -3.57 12.30 2.16
C GLY A 3 -3.86 13.33 3.25
N ALA A 4 -5.10 13.49 3.68
CA ALA A 4 -5.42 14.36 4.80
C ALA A 4 -4.95 13.77 6.13
N PRO A 5 -4.41 14.58 7.06
CA PRO A 5 -4.08 14.12 8.40
C PRO A 5 -5.32 13.62 9.15
N MET A 6 -5.16 12.48 9.82
CA MET A 6 -6.23 11.87 10.61
C MET A 6 -5.64 11.15 11.82
N GLU A 7 -6.46 10.85 12.81
CA GLU A 7 -6.08 9.92 13.87
C GLU A 7 -6.22 8.49 13.36
N GLY A 8 -5.11 7.73 13.45
CA GLY A 8 -5.07 6.30 13.20
C GLY A 8 -4.86 5.54 14.50
N PHE A 9 -5.18 4.25 14.50
CA PHE A 9 -4.96 3.38 15.66
C PHE A 9 -4.54 1.98 15.24
N PHE A 10 -3.85 1.32 16.13
CA PHE A 10 -3.54 -0.12 16.07
C PHE A 10 -3.76 -0.75 17.43
N GLY A 11 -3.97 -2.05 17.47
CA GLY A 11 -4.07 -2.81 18.73
C GLY A 11 -2.72 -3.43 19.07
N LEU A 12 -2.35 -3.40 20.36
CA LEU A 12 -1.25 -4.19 20.88
C LEU A 12 -1.82 -5.31 21.75
N LEU A 13 -1.45 -6.56 21.47
CA LEU A 13 -1.92 -7.70 22.22
C LEU A 13 -1.28 -7.75 23.63
N SER A 14 -1.85 -8.55 24.51
CA SER A 14 -1.41 -8.67 25.91
C SER A 14 0.00 -9.24 26.07
N ASP A 15 0.58 -9.85 25.02
CA ASP A 15 1.97 -10.29 24.99
C ASP A 15 2.97 -9.13 24.88
N GLY A 16 2.48 -7.91 24.57
CA GLY A 16 3.27 -6.69 24.44
C GLY A 16 4.17 -6.64 23.20
N THR A 17 4.13 -7.65 22.33
CA THR A 17 5.03 -7.78 21.17
C THR A 17 4.30 -8.04 19.86
N THR A 18 3.01 -8.36 19.89
CA THR A 18 2.18 -8.55 18.69
C THR A 18 1.23 -7.38 18.53
N ALA A 19 1.31 -6.69 17.41
CA ALA A 19 0.36 -5.63 17.02
C ALA A 19 -0.61 -6.13 15.97
N VAL A 20 -1.82 -5.55 15.95
CA VAL A 20 -2.82 -5.74 14.92
C VAL A 20 -3.12 -4.40 14.28
N VAL A 21 -2.95 -4.32 12.97
CA VAL A 21 -3.20 -3.13 12.15
C VAL A 21 -4.25 -3.49 11.11
N GLU A 22 -5.27 -2.66 10.97
CA GLU A 22 -6.24 -2.77 9.89
C GLU A 22 -5.93 -1.72 8.83
N MET A 23 -5.79 -2.12 7.57
CA MET A 23 -5.62 -1.20 6.45
C MET A 23 -6.77 -0.18 6.41
N ALA A 24 -7.99 -0.59 6.70
CA ALA A 24 -9.15 0.28 6.71
C ALA A 24 -9.09 1.42 7.75
N ALA A 25 -8.27 1.29 8.80
CA ALA A 25 -8.08 2.34 9.80
C ALA A 25 -7.38 3.60 9.25
N ALA A 26 -6.62 3.49 8.15
CA ALA A 26 -5.92 4.62 7.54
C ALA A 26 -6.18 4.76 6.03
N ALA A 27 -6.60 3.69 5.35
CA ALA A 27 -6.84 3.67 3.91
C ALA A 27 -8.21 3.07 3.53
N GLY A 28 -9.18 3.11 4.44
CA GLY A 28 -10.48 2.50 4.25
C GLY A 28 -11.44 3.33 3.40
N LEU A 29 -12.35 2.64 2.68
CA LEU A 29 -13.43 3.27 1.91
C LEU A 29 -14.32 4.21 2.74
N PRO A 30 -14.73 3.86 3.98
CA PRO A 30 -15.57 4.74 4.79
C PRO A 30 -14.93 6.12 5.07
N LEU A 31 -13.60 6.20 5.10
CA LEU A 31 -12.88 7.46 5.38
C LEU A 31 -13.03 8.49 4.26
N LEU A 32 -13.43 8.08 3.06
CA LEU A 32 -13.66 8.98 1.93
C LEU A 32 -15.06 9.60 1.92
N GLU A 33 -15.97 9.17 2.82
CA GLU A 33 -17.32 9.74 2.94
C GLU A 33 -18.08 9.81 1.58
N GLY A 34 -17.87 8.80 0.72
CA GLY A 34 -18.46 8.72 -0.60
C GLY A 34 -17.72 9.48 -1.70
N ARG A 35 -16.62 10.18 -1.39
CA ARG A 35 -15.74 10.83 -2.36
C ARG A 35 -14.69 9.83 -2.90
N LEU A 36 -15.15 8.84 -3.66
CA LEU A 36 -14.29 7.76 -4.15
C LEU A 36 -13.27 8.29 -5.17
N ASP A 37 -12.01 8.04 -4.92
CA ASP A 37 -10.88 8.37 -5.80
C ASP A 37 -9.81 7.29 -5.72
N VAL A 38 -10.08 6.16 -6.37
CA VAL A 38 -9.15 5.01 -6.35
C VAL A 38 -7.82 5.32 -7.05
N GLU A 39 -7.81 6.28 -7.97
CA GLU A 39 -6.61 6.68 -8.71
C GLU A 39 -5.67 7.54 -7.87
N GLY A 40 -6.20 8.36 -6.96
CA GLY A 40 -5.43 9.23 -6.08
C GLY A 40 -5.27 8.71 -4.65
N ALA A 41 -6.05 7.71 -4.25
CA ALA A 41 -5.98 7.15 -2.91
C ALA A 41 -4.66 6.44 -2.62
N THR A 42 -4.16 6.61 -1.39
CA THR A 42 -2.85 6.10 -0.96
C THR A 42 -2.94 5.22 0.28
N THR A 43 -2.05 4.24 0.36
CA THR A 43 -1.81 3.42 1.55
C THR A 43 -0.78 4.04 2.51
N TYR A 44 -0.36 5.28 2.32
CA TYR A 44 0.71 5.91 3.11
C TYR A 44 0.46 5.85 4.63
N GLY A 45 -0.73 6.20 5.09
CA GLY A 45 -1.10 6.14 6.50
C GLY A 45 -1.07 4.71 7.09
N VAL A 46 -1.24 3.67 6.26
CA VAL A 46 -1.05 2.28 6.71
C VAL A 46 0.41 2.03 7.08
N GLY A 47 1.34 2.52 6.25
CA GLY A 47 2.77 2.45 6.56
C GLY A 47 3.14 3.20 7.83
N GLU A 48 2.54 4.37 8.07
CA GLU A 48 2.72 5.11 9.33
C GLU A 48 2.23 4.30 10.54
N LEU A 49 1.10 3.59 10.44
CA LEU A 49 0.63 2.70 11.51
C LEU A 49 1.56 1.51 11.74
N LEU A 50 2.08 0.90 10.69
CA LEU A 50 3.06 -0.19 10.80
C LEU A 50 4.35 0.29 11.48
N LEU A 51 4.84 1.47 11.09
CA LEU A 51 6.02 2.08 11.69
C LEU A 51 5.80 2.39 13.17
N ALA A 52 4.68 3.02 13.51
CA ALA A 52 4.32 3.33 14.89
C ALA A 52 4.20 2.06 15.76
N ALA A 53 3.62 0.97 15.22
CA ALA A 53 3.56 -0.31 15.91
C ALA A 53 4.96 -0.89 16.17
N ALA A 54 5.85 -0.84 15.18
CA ALA A 54 7.25 -1.30 15.33
C ALA A 54 8.02 -0.46 16.36
N GLU A 55 7.85 0.87 16.33
CA GLU A 55 8.46 1.81 17.30
C GLU A 55 7.90 1.61 18.72
N ALA A 56 6.64 1.19 18.85
CA ALA A 56 6.04 0.80 20.13
C ALA A 56 6.56 -0.55 20.67
N GLY A 57 7.44 -1.23 19.93
CA GLY A 57 8.10 -2.47 20.36
C GLY A 57 7.51 -3.75 19.78
N ALA A 58 6.54 -3.67 18.86
CA ALA A 58 6.02 -4.85 18.19
C ALA A 58 7.14 -5.58 17.43
N ARG A 59 7.16 -6.91 17.54
CA ARG A 59 8.03 -7.82 16.79
C ARG A 59 7.28 -8.63 15.77
N LYS A 60 5.97 -8.64 15.90
CA LYS A 60 5.03 -9.22 14.95
C LYS A 60 3.88 -8.25 14.73
N ILE A 61 3.55 -8.01 13.47
CA ILE A 61 2.41 -7.18 13.08
C ILE A 61 1.48 -8.03 12.21
N ILE A 62 0.23 -8.15 12.62
CA ILE A 62 -0.83 -8.77 11.84
C ILE A 62 -1.55 -7.66 11.09
N LEU A 63 -1.50 -7.67 9.76
CA LEU A 63 -2.12 -6.66 8.91
C LEU A 63 -3.36 -7.21 8.22
N GLY A 64 -4.54 -6.68 8.56
CA GLY A 64 -5.78 -6.94 7.84
C GLY A 64 -5.89 -6.08 6.59
N LEU A 65 -6.13 -6.69 5.41
CA LEU A 65 -6.16 -5.99 4.11
C LEU A 65 -7.56 -5.60 3.66
N GLY A 66 -8.61 -5.96 4.39
CA GLY A 66 -9.99 -5.71 4.01
C GLY A 66 -10.38 -4.22 3.99
N GLY A 67 -11.38 -3.88 3.17
CA GLY A 67 -12.04 -2.56 3.18
C GLY A 67 -11.24 -1.41 2.60
N SER A 68 -10.14 -1.65 1.86
CA SER A 68 -9.28 -0.58 1.33
C SER A 68 -9.97 0.24 0.22
N ALA A 69 -9.63 1.54 0.17
CA ALA A 69 -10.05 2.48 -0.87
C ALA A 69 -9.02 2.61 -2.01
N THR A 70 -7.89 1.94 -1.90
CA THR A 70 -6.68 2.20 -2.71
C THR A 70 -6.45 1.14 -3.78
N ASN A 71 -5.68 1.51 -4.81
CA ASN A 71 -5.11 0.61 -5.81
C ASN A 71 -3.69 1.04 -6.17
N ASP A 72 -2.90 1.40 -5.17
CA ASP A 72 -1.52 1.89 -5.31
C ASP A 72 -0.45 0.78 -5.20
N GLY A 73 -0.86 -0.49 -5.20
CA GLY A 73 0.05 -1.63 -5.05
C GLY A 73 0.82 -1.64 -3.73
N GLY A 74 0.34 -0.90 -2.71
CA GLY A 74 1.04 -0.75 -1.43
C GLY A 74 2.22 0.23 -1.46
N CYS A 75 2.41 0.98 -2.57
CA CYS A 75 3.53 1.91 -2.73
C CYS A 75 3.52 3.03 -1.68
N GLY A 76 2.34 3.56 -1.33
CA GLY A 76 2.22 4.55 -0.26
C GLY A 76 2.71 4.00 1.06
N CYS A 77 2.28 2.79 1.43
CA CYS A 77 2.74 2.10 2.64
C CYS A 77 4.26 1.91 2.63
N ALA A 78 4.81 1.37 1.55
CA ALA A 78 6.26 1.19 1.39
C ALA A 78 7.02 2.52 1.49
N ALA A 79 6.49 3.61 0.92
CA ALA A 79 7.10 4.93 1.01
C ALA A 79 7.15 5.45 2.46
N ALA A 80 6.07 5.28 3.23
CA ALA A 80 6.06 5.66 4.65
C ALA A 80 7.05 4.83 5.49
N LEU A 81 7.34 3.60 5.07
CA LEU A 81 8.33 2.73 5.69
C LEU A 81 9.77 3.04 5.25
N GLY A 82 9.97 4.00 4.33
CA GLY A 82 11.28 4.48 3.90
C GLY A 82 11.76 3.99 2.53
N VAL A 83 10.94 3.24 1.78
CA VAL A 83 11.21 2.92 0.38
C VAL A 83 11.08 4.17 -0.47
N ARG A 84 12.02 4.42 -1.37
CA ARG A 84 11.96 5.54 -2.30
C ARG A 84 11.59 5.07 -3.70
N PHE A 85 10.56 5.67 -4.24
CA PHE A 85 10.17 5.51 -5.63
C PHE A 85 10.67 6.71 -6.42
N LEU A 86 11.47 6.48 -7.44
CA LEU A 86 12.12 7.52 -8.24
C LEU A 86 11.54 7.53 -9.65
N ASP A 87 11.30 8.72 -10.20
CA ASP A 87 10.94 8.90 -11.60
C ASP A 87 12.18 8.88 -12.53
N GLU A 88 12.00 8.99 -13.83
CA GLU A 88 13.08 9.01 -14.83
C GLU A 88 14.11 10.13 -14.60
N ALA A 89 13.72 11.21 -13.92
CA ALA A 89 14.62 12.30 -13.55
C ALA A 89 15.37 12.03 -12.22
N GLY A 90 15.16 10.86 -11.60
CA GLY A 90 15.73 10.51 -10.29
C GLY A 90 15.08 11.25 -9.12
N LYS A 91 13.92 11.89 -9.32
CA LYS A 91 13.19 12.60 -8.28
C LYS A 91 12.27 11.63 -7.54
N ALA A 92 12.38 11.65 -6.21
CA ALA A 92 11.50 10.85 -5.35
C ALA A 92 10.07 11.41 -5.33
N PHE A 93 9.08 10.51 -5.33
CA PHE A 93 7.66 10.83 -5.16
C PHE A 93 6.95 9.69 -4.44
N ILE A 94 5.73 9.94 -3.96
CA ILE A 94 4.85 8.91 -3.38
C ILE A 94 3.89 8.47 -4.48
N PRO A 95 3.99 7.21 -4.97
CA PRO A 95 3.10 6.72 -6.01
C PRO A 95 1.67 6.52 -5.48
N VAL A 96 0.70 6.81 -6.33
CA VAL A 96 -0.71 6.46 -6.19
C VAL A 96 -1.16 5.71 -7.44
N GLY A 97 -2.36 5.16 -7.46
CA GLY A 97 -2.84 4.31 -8.54
C GLY A 97 -2.57 4.86 -9.94
N CYS A 98 -2.90 6.15 -10.19
CA CYS A 98 -2.70 6.78 -11.51
C CYS A 98 -1.24 7.16 -11.82
N THR A 99 -0.32 7.02 -10.90
CA THR A 99 1.09 7.42 -11.09
C THR A 99 2.09 6.26 -11.04
N LEU A 100 1.63 5.03 -10.92
CA LEU A 100 2.50 3.85 -10.85
C LEU A 100 3.41 3.71 -12.10
N GLU A 101 2.91 4.03 -13.28
CA GLU A 101 3.67 4.01 -14.55
C GLU A 101 4.84 5.02 -14.58
N ARG A 102 4.93 5.95 -13.61
CA ARG A 102 6.05 6.90 -13.50
C ARG A 102 7.23 6.38 -12.71
N ILE A 103 7.10 5.22 -12.06
CA ILE A 103 8.17 4.61 -11.27
C ILE A 103 9.26 4.12 -12.25
N ALA A 104 10.45 4.73 -12.18
CA ALA A 104 11.62 4.29 -12.94
C ALA A 104 12.56 3.40 -12.10
N HIS A 105 12.65 3.67 -10.77
CA HIS A 105 13.48 2.91 -9.85
C HIS A 105 12.85 2.81 -8.46
N ILE A 106 13.10 1.68 -7.79
CA ILE A 106 12.66 1.39 -6.42
C ILE A 106 13.91 1.17 -5.56
N ASP A 107 14.09 2.01 -4.55
CA ASP A 107 15.24 1.97 -3.65
C ASP A 107 14.77 1.70 -2.20
N LYS A 108 15.11 0.52 -1.69
CA LYS A 108 14.79 0.09 -0.32
C LYS A 108 15.86 0.40 0.72
N THR A 109 16.94 1.06 0.34
CA THR A 109 18.06 1.34 1.26
C THR A 109 17.69 2.25 2.42
N GLY A 110 16.60 3.02 2.29
CA GLY A 110 16.08 3.92 3.31
C GLY A 110 15.07 3.30 4.27
N LEU A 111 14.85 1.97 4.23
CA LEU A 111 13.90 1.32 5.15
C LEU A 111 14.19 1.66 6.61
N ALA A 112 13.12 1.99 7.35
CA ALA A 112 13.20 2.41 8.74
C ALA A 112 13.84 1.33 9.62
N PRO A 113 14.86 1.66 10.43
CA PRO A 113 15.55 0.68 11.27
C PRO A 113 14.63 -0.02 12.29
N ALA A 114 13.52 0.63 12.68
CA ALA A 114 12.54 0.05 13.60
C ALA A 114 11.89 -1.23 13.07
N LEU A 115 11.89 -1.42 11.73
CA LEU A 115 11.36 -2.62 11.08
C LEU A 115 12.34 -3.80 11.09
N ALA A 116 13.58 -3.60 11.53
CA ALA A 116 14.57 -4.67 11.56
C ALA A 116 14.12 -5.80 12.51
N GLY A 117 13.91 -6.99 11.94
CA GLY A 117 13.44 -8.17 12.68
C GLY A 117 11.96 -8.15 13.08
N VAL A 118 11.15 -7.24 12.52
CA VAL A 118 9.69 -7.26 12.65
C VAL A 118 9.11 -8.19 11.58
N GLU A 119 8.33 -9.18 12.02
CA GLU A 119 7.54 -10.06 11.15
C GLU A 119 6.22 -9.37 10.81
N ILE A 120 5.90 -9.21 9.52
CA ILE A 120 4.60 -8.72 9.07
C ILE A 120 3.84 -9.88 8.43
N VAL A 121 2.68 -10.19 9.00
CA VAL A 121 1.78 -11.25 8.52
C VAL A 121 0.51 -10.62 8.00
N THR A 122 0.23 -10.78 6.71
CA THR A 122 -1.00 -10.26 6.10
C THR A 122 -2.13 -11.27 6.22
N MET A 123 -3.31 -10.78 6.62
CA MET A 123 -4.57 -11.56 6.54
C MET A 123 -5.25 -11.24 5.22
N CYS A 124 -5.22 -12.21 4.30
CA CYS A 124 -5.80 -12.11 2.97
C CYS A 124 -6.63 -13.36 2.68
N ASP A 125 -7.87 -13.17 2.26
CA ASP A 125 -8.82 -14.24 1.93
C ASP A 125 -9.17 -14.29 0.43
N ILE A 126 -8.40 -13.56 -0.39
CA ILE A 126 -8.55 -13.52 -1.84
C ILE A 126 -7.35 -14.16 -2.53
N ASP A 127 -7.59 -14.75 -3.69
CA ASP A 127 -6.59 -15.41 -4.55
C ASP A 127 -6.49 -14.75 -5.94
N ASN A 128 -7.05 -13.55 -6.10
CA ASN A 128 -6.98 -12.80 -7.35
C ASN A 128 -5.53 -12.47 -7.69
N PRO A 129 -5.13 -12.59 -8.98
CA PRO A 129 -3.82 -12.12 -9.41
C PRO A 129 -3.71 -10.59 -9.27
N LEU A 130 -2.49 -10.08 -9.27
CA LEU A 130 -2.25 -8.64 -9.20
C LEU A 130 -2.89 -7.93 -10.40
N CYS A 131 -2.72 -8.47 -11.60
CA CYS A 131 -3.07 -7.85 -12.88
C CYS A 131 -3.98 -8.72 -13.73
N GLY A 132 -4.53 -8.12 -14.80
CA GLY A 132 -5.33 -8.79 -15.81
C GLY A 132 -6.83 -8.80 -15.53
N PRO A 133 -7.64 -9.54 -16.31
CA PRO A 133 -9.10 -9.47 -16.26
C PRO A 133 -9.71 -9.92 -14.93
N ASN A 134 -8.97 -10.70 -14.14
CA ASN A 134 -9.35 -11.11 -12.78
C ASN A 134 -8.44 -10.46 -11.73
N GLY A 135 -7.66 -9.46 -12.12
CA GLY A 135 -6.71 -8.76 -11.27
C GLY A 135 -7.32 -7.73 -10.33
N ALA A 136 -6.49 -7.16 -9.48
CA ALA A 136 -6.92 -6.25 -8.43
C ALA A 136 -7.67 -5.02 -8.96
N ALA A 137 -7.22 -4.42 -10.07
CA ALA A 137 -7.89 -3.28 -10.67
C ALA A 137 -9.26 -3.64 -11.25
N ALA A 138 -9.35 -4.76 -11.99
CA ALA A 138 -10.57 -5.19 -12.65
C ALA A 138 -11.66 -5.60 -11.66
N VAL A 139 -11.29 -6.34 -10.61
CA VAL A 139 -12.25 -6.91 -9.66
C VAL A 139 -12.64 -5.92 -8.57
N PHE A 140 -11.69 -5.18 -8.03
CA PHE A 140 -11.92 -4.31 -6.87
C PHE A 140 -11.97 -2.81 -7.20
N GLY A 141 -11.48 -2.40 -8.37
CA GLY A 141 -11.49 -0.99 -8.81
C GLY A 141 -12.88 -0.37 -8.87
N PRO A 142 -13.89 -1.03 -9.46
CA PRO A 142 -15.23 -0.45 -9.62
C PRO A 142 -15.88 -0.04 -8.30
N GLN A 143 -15.80 -0.85 -7.26
CA GLN A 143 -16.35 -0.50 -5.93
C GLN A 143 -15.63 0.66 -5.25
N LYS A 144 -14.40 0.98 -5.72
CA LYS A 144 -13.57 2.10 -5.23
C LYS A 144 -13.69 3.33 -6.11
N GLY A 145 -14.58 3.30 -7.13
CA GLY A 145 -14.88 4.43 -8.00
C GLY A 145 -14.22 4.40 -9.37
N ALA A 146 -13.53 3.32 -9.77
CA ALA A 146 -12.97 3.21 -11.12
C ALA A 146 -14.06 2.96 -12.17
N ASP A 147 -14.05 3.75 -13.24
CA ASP A 147 -14.73 3.44 -14.49
C ASP A 147 -13.85 2.52 -15.38
N GLY A 148 -14.37 2.08 -16.52
CA GLY A 148 -13.62 1.18 -17.42
C GLY A 148 -12.23 1.71 -17.81
N PRO A 149 -12.11 2.95 -18.30
CA PRO A 149 -10.80 3.55 -18.60
C PRO A 149 -9.87 3.65 -17.37
N ALA A 150 -10.39 3.92 -16.19
CA ALA A 150 -9.58 3.94 -14.95
C ALA A 150 -9.08 2.54 -14.60
N VAL A 151 -9.91 1.50 -14.71
CA VAL A 151 -9.50 0.11 -14.51
C VAL A 151 -8.31 -0.25 -15.40
N GLU A 152 -8.38 0.11 -16.70
CA GLU A 152 -7.28 -0.17 -17.63
C GLU A 152 -5.97 0.57 -17.25
N ARG A 153 -6.07 1.83 -16.82
CA ARG A 153 -4.89 2.58 -16.36
C ARG A 153 -4.27 1.97 -15.10
N LEU A 154 -5.12 1.64 -14.12
CA LEU A 154 -4.69 1.03 -12.87
C LEU A 154 -4.03 -0.33 -13.09
N ASP A 155 -4.60 -1.16 -13.97
CA ASP A 155 -4.03 -2.47 -14.31
C ASP A 155 -2.65 -2.34 -14.98
N ARG A 156 -2.50 -1.42 -15.95
CA ARG A 156 -1.18 -1.13 -16.53
C ARG A 156 -0.18 -0.63 -15.50
N GLY A 157 -0.62 0.24 -14.57
CA GLY A 157 0.22 0.74 -13.48
C GLY A 157 0.71 -0.39 -12.57
N LEU A 158 -0.16 -1.35 -12.22
CA LEU A 158 0.21 -2.52 -11.43
C LEU A 158 1.17 -3.45 -12.18
N HIS A 159 0.98 -3.66 -13.49
CA HIS A 159 1.94 -4.39 -14.32
C HIS A 159 3.33 -3.74 -14.29
N HIS A 160 3.37 -2.42 -14.50
CA HIS A 160 4.62 -1.65 -14.47
C HIS A 160 5.31 -1.74 -13.10
N LEU A 161 4.54 -1.65 -12.01
CA LEU A 161 5.07 -1.84 -10.66
C LEU A 161 5.68 -3.23 -10.48
N ALA A 162 4.99 -4.30 -10.94
CA ALA A 162 5.50 -5.67 -10.83
C ALA A 162 6.84 -5.85 -11.57
N GLU A 163 6.96 -5.26 -12.77
CA GLU A 163 8.22 -5.26 -13.52
C GLU A 163 9.33 -4.52 -12.78
N GLY A 164 9.03 -3.35 -12.19
CA GLY A 164 9.99 -2.58 -11.38
C GLY A 164 10.43 -3.32 -10.12
N VAL A 165 9.51 -3.97 -9.41
CA VAL A 165 9.84 -4.79 -8.22
C VAL A 165 10.76 -5.95 -8.60
N ARG A 166 10.48 -6.63 -9.72
CA ARG A 166 11.34 -7.69 -10.22
C ARG A 166 12.73 -7.16 -10.58
N ALA A 167 12.81 -6.03 -11.28
CA ALA A 167 14.07 -5.47 -11.77
C ALA A 167 14.98 -4.96 -10.64
N ASP A 168 14.42 -4.22 -9.67
CA ASP A 168 15.21 -3.51 -8.66
C ASP A 168 15.36 -4.29 -7.35
N LEU A 169 14.41 -5.20 -7.04
CA LEU A 169 14.38 -5.91 -5.77
C LEU A 169 14.60 -7.42 -5.90
N ASP A 170 14.61 -7.97 -7.13
CA ASP A 170 14.70 -9.41 -7.43
C ASP A 170 13.60 -10.24 -6.74
N VAL A 171 12.36 -9.71 -6.77
CA VAL A 171 11.17 -10.31 -6.16
C VAL A 171 10.06 -10.41 -7.20
N GLU A 172 9.42 -11.57 -7.27
CA GLU A 172 8.19 -11.77 -8.05
C GLU A 172 6.96 -11.43 -7.20
N ILE A 173 6.02 -10.67 -7.77
CA ILE A 173 4.72 -10.33 -7.15
C ILE A 173 3.56 -10.58 -8.11
#